data_bd2a6654d74d1c9ba0ed63b6d7a2d005
#
_entry.id   bd2a6654d74d1c9ba0ed63b6d7a2d005
#
_cell.length_a   1.000
_cell.length_b   1.000
_cell.length_c   1.000
_cell.angle_alpha   90.00
_cell.angle_beta   90.00
_cell.angle_gamma   90.00
#
_symmetry.space_group_name_H-M   'P 1'
#
loop_
_entity.id
_entity.type
_entity.pdbx_description
1 polymer ?
#
loop_
_entity_poly.entity_id
_entity_poly.type
_entity_poly.pdbx_seq_one_letter_code
_entity_poly.pdbx_strand_id
1 'polypeptide(L)'
;TDVALIEGSITPATSAELDGLPLAMPALDLTTIGAGGGSIAWINEGGLLSLGPASAGASPGPACYQQGGSKPTVTDAHAVLGHFEGAETLSDDIQLSSEAAARAIQPLAEALGMPLNDTAKGIIDLANEKMAQALRVISIQRGFDPADFTLTCFGGAGGLHLCSLAQSLGMRRAVVPAFAAMFSALGMLMARPGRVFTRAINLPFAQIKETTLSSAIQSLKDEAVSHADLADRGPRNDELAADVRYAGQSTTLEIPLSGDLLEMRAQFERAHETRYGHKLVQEPELVRIRWRAEDRHPLPRSVASLQQPDLAASFQRLMESSPADLESLPAILSVKDLHPYQHVEGPQTLLAPGTIIRLDKDWVAMRDEPGHLLLMHDHDN
;
A
#
# COMPACT_ATOMS: atom_id res chain seq x y z
N THR A 1 -1.39 -3.16 9.12
CA THR A 1 -1.16 -3.14 7.66
C THR A 1 -2.06 -2.10 7.05
N ASP A 2 -1.47 -1.22 6.27
CA ASP A 2 -2.16 -0.18 5.54
C ASP A 2 -2.13 -0.54 4.05
N VAL A 3 -3.27 -0.40 3.39
CA VAL A 3 -3.41 -0.73 1.97
C VAL A 3 -4.02 0.46 1.22
N ALA A 4 -3.48 0.76 0.05
CA ALA A 4 -3.98 1.77 -0.86
C ALA A 4 -3.88 1.26 -2.30
N LEU A 5 -4.80 1.71 -3.16
CA LEU A 5 -4.73 1.49 -4.60
C LEU A 5 -4.29 2.79 -5.26
N ILE A 6 -3.30 2.71 -6.15
CA ILE A 6 -2.77 3.87 -6.87
C ILE A 6 -2.91 3.63 -8.36
N GLU A 7 -3.64 4.50 -9.03
CA GLU A 7 -3.82 4.51 -10.49
C GLU A 7 -3.18 5.76 -11.07
N GLY A 8 -1.86 5.69 -11.30
CA GLY A 8 -1.06 6.80 -11.82
C GLY A 8 -0.79 7.94 -10.83
N SER A 9 -1.70 8.22 -9.90
CA SER A 9 -1.55 9.25 -8.87
C SER A 9 -2.19 8.83 -7.54
N ILE A 10 -1.76 9.47 -6.46
CA ILE A 10 -2.37 9.25 -5.14
C ILE A 10 -3.78 9.82 -5.16
N THR A 11 -4.77 8.97 -4.91
CA THR A 11 -6.19 9.37 -4.92
C THR A 11 -6.58 9.95 -3.57
N PRO A 12 -7.07 11.20 -3.49
CA PRO A 12 -7.69 11.71 -2.27
C PRO A 12 -8.97 10.94 -1.96
N ALA A 13 -9.21 10.68 -0.69
CA ALA A 13 -10.48 10.12 -0.26
C ALA A 13 -11.63 11.10 -0.57
N THR A 14 -12.65 10.63 -1.26
CA THR A 14 -13.86 11.40 -1.54
C THR A 14 -14.73 11.56 -0.30
N SER A 15 -14.65 10.59 0.62
CA SER A 15 -15.23 10.62 1.95
C SER A 15 -14.32 9.82 2.87
N ALA A 16 -13.80 10.45 3.91
CA ALA A 16 -13.11 9.75 4.98
C ALA A 16 -14.06 9.64 6.18
N GLU A 17 -13.96 8.54 6.89
CA GLU A 17 -14.78 8.26 8.07
C GLU A 17 -13.87 7.74 9.18
N LEU A 18 -14.10 8.21 10.40
CA LEU A 18 -13.40 7.75 11.59
C LEU A 18 -14.45 7.33 12.63
N ASP A 19 -14.47 6.04 12.98
CA ASP A 19 -15.43 5.45 13.93
C ASP A 19 -16.90 5.78 13.60
N GLY A 20 -17.28 5.73 12.31
CA GLY A 20 -18.63 6.04 11.86
C GLY A 20 -18.94 7.55 11.74
N LEU A 21 -17.97 8.40 12.00
CA LEU A 21 -18.11 9.85 11.88
C LEU A 21 -17.46 10.37 10.58
N PRO A 22 -18.18 11.17 9.77
CA PRO A 22 -17.60 11.70 8.55
C PRO A 22 -16.47 12.68 8.86
N LEU A 23 -15.33 12.48 8.22
CA LEU A 23 -14.16 13.33 8.33
C LEU A 23 -14.18 14.38 7.22
N ALA A 24 -14.44 15.64 7.59
CA ALA A 24 -14.53 16.76 6.65
C ALA A 24 -13.16 17.41 6.36
N MET A 25 -12.12 16.61 6.16
CA MET A 25 -10.79 17.09 5.79
C MET A 25 -10.21 16.24 4.66
N PRO A 26 -9.28 16.79 3.86
CA PRO A 26 -8.57 15.98 2.88
C PRO A 26 -7.84 14.82 3.55
N ALA A 27 -8.07 13.62 3.07
CA ALA A 27 -7.41 12.41 3.53
C ALA A 27 -6.97 11.58 2.32
N LEU A 28 -6.04 10.68 2.53
CA LEU A 28 -5.68 9.69 1.52
C LEU A 28 -6.70 8.54 1.54
N ASP A 29 -6.98 8.00 0.37
CA ASP A 29 -7.82 6.82 0.24
C ASP A 29 -7.02 5.57 0.59
N LEU A 30 -7.00 5.23 1.87
CA LEU A 30 -6.32 4.06 2.40
C LEU A 30 -7.21 3.31 3.39
N THR A 31 -7.00 2.01 3.48
CA THR A 31 -7.66 1.14 4.45
C THR A 31 -6.63 0.56 5.40
N THR A 32 -6.84 0.73 6.70
CA THR A 32 -5.98 0.21 7.76
C THR A 32 -6.64 -1.00 8.41
N ILE A 33 -5.87 -2.07 8.58
CA ILE A 33 -6.30 -3.27 9.30
C ILE A 33 -5.33 -3.61 10.44
N GLY A 34 -5.88 -4.13 11.53
CA GLY A 34 -5.11 -4.61 12.68
C GLY A 34 -4.47 -5.98 12.43
N ALA A 35 -3.69 -6.11 11.34
CA ALA A 35 -2.92 -7.31 11.02
C ALA A 35 -1.47 -6.95 10.70
N GLY A 36 -0.54 -7.68 11.27
CA GLY A 36 0.90 -7.50 11.11
C GLY A 36 1.69 -8.47 11.95
N GLY A 37 3.02 -8.38 11.93
CA GLY A 37 3.91 -9.32 12.60
C GLY A 37 3.64 -9.50 14.10
N GLY A 38 3.26 -8.43 14.81
CA GLY A 38 2.93 -8.48 16.24
C GLY A 38 1.51 -8.91 16.58
N SER A 39 0.64 -9.20 15.59
CA SER A 39 -0.72 -9.64 15.86
C SER A 39 -0.74 -10.95 16.60
N ILE A 40 -1.50 -11.01 17.70
CA ILE A 40 -1.57 -12.15 18.61
C ILE A 40 -2.58 -13.16 18.08
N ALA A 41 -2.19 -14.43 18.00
CA ALA A 41 -3.07 -15.55 17.70
C ALA A 41 -3.71 -16.10 18.98
N TRP A 42 -4.96 -16.53 18.90
CA TRP A 42 -5.74 -17.04 20.03
C TRP A 42 -6.86 -17.95 19.54
N ILE A 43 -7.50 -18.67 20.48
CA ILE A 43 -8.65 -19.54 20.17
C ILE A 43 -9.92 -18.82 20.61
N ASN A 44 -10.87 -18.66 19.70
CA ASN A 44 -12.14 -18.00 19.97
C ASN A 44 -13.11 -18.94 20.72
N GLU A 45 -14.27 -18.39 21.13
CA GLU A 45 -15.32 -19.14 21.86
C GLU A 45 -15.85 -20.37 21.09
N GLY A 46 -15.72 -20.38 19.77
CA GLY A 46 -16.05 -21.52 18.90
C GLY A 46 -14.95 -22.57 18.78
N GLY A 47 -13.83 -22.43 19.49
CA GLY A 47 -12.70 -23.36 19.41
C GLY A 47 -11.83 -23.20 18.16
N LEU A 48 -12.00 -22.10 17.41
CA LEU A 48 -11.27 -21.85 16.16
C LEU A 48 -10.09 -20.90 16.38
N LEU A 49 -9.02 -21.12 15.63
CA LEU A 49 -7.89 -20.20 15.57
C LEU A 49 -8.34 -18.82 15.05
N SER A 50 -7.94 -17.80 15.77
CA SER A 50 -8.23 -16.39 15.46
C SER A 50 -6.97 -15.54 15.61
N LEU A 51 -6.96 -14.37 14.93
CA LEU A 51 -5.80 -13.47 14.89
C LEU A 51 -6.22 -12.03 15.20
N GLY A 52 -5.48 -11.37 16.11
CA GLY A 52 -5.77 -9.99 16.51
C GLY A 52 -7.15 -9.81 17.14
N PRO A 53 -7.68 -8.56 17.29
CA PRO A 53 -7.02 -7.28 16.99
C PRO A 53 -5.85 -6.94 17.92
N ALA A 54 -5.68 -7.68 19.03
CA ALA A 54 -4.59 -7.46 19.98
C ALA A 54 -3.22 -7.69 19.33
N SER A 55 -2.27 -6.84 19.69
CA SER A 55 -0.87 -6.92 19.25
C SER A 55 0.06 -7.00 20.44
N ALA A 56 1.17 -7.72 20.31
CA ALA A 56 2.26 -7.73 21.27
C ALA A 56 3.02 -6.39 21.31
N GLY A 57 2.82 -5.53 20.32
CA GLY A 57 3.49 -4.24 20.22
C GLY A 57 5.00 -4.37 20.04
N ALA A 58 5.71 -3.28 20.33
CA ALA A 58 7.17 -3.27 20.36
C ALA A 58 7.73 -3.80 21.68
N SER A 59 6.99 -3.64 22.79
CA SER A 59 7.33 -4.14 24.12
C SER A 59 6.08 -4.76 24.75
N PRO A 60 6.15 -6.04 25.18
CA PRO A 60 7.30 -6.92 25.14
C PRO A 60 7.62 -7.51 23.76
N GLY A 61 6.78 -7.31 22.74
CA GLY A 61 6.98 -7.81 21.37
C GLY A 61 6.71 -9.31 21.21
N PRO A 62 7.01 -9.87 20.02
CA PRO A 62 6.97 -11.30 19.74
C PRO A 62 7.84 -12.10 20.70
N ALA A 63 7.44 -13.35 21.01
CA ALA A 63 8.19 -14.23 21.90
C ALA A 63 9.60 -14.55 21.37
N CYS A 64 9.72 -14.71 20.05
CA CYS A 64 10.99 -14.97 19.38
C CYS A 64 12.03 -13.86 19.57
N TYR A 65 11.64 -12.63 19.92
CA TYR A 65 12.55 -11.52 20.19
C TYR A 65 13.23 -11.60 21.58
N GLN A 66 12.80 -12.51 22.42
CA GLN A 66 13.35 -12.74 23.78
C GLN A 66 13.33 -11.51 24.71
N GLN A 67 12.44 -10.55 24.43
CA GLN A 67 12.27 -9.31 25.21
C GLN A 67 11.11 -9.39 26.23
N GLY A 68 10.75 -10.62 26.63
CA GLY A 68 9.68 -10.86 27.62
C GLY A 68 8.31 -11.17 27.00
N GLY A 69 8.19 -11.20 25.67
CA GLY A 69 7.00 -11.68 24.97
C GLY A 69 6.73 -13.16 25.23
N SER A 70 5.46 -13.52 25.42
CA SER A 70 5.04 -14.91 25.66
C SER A 70 3.80 -15.33 24.92
N LYS A 71 3.12 -14.38 24.27
CA LYS A 71 1.93 -14.64 23.46
C LYS A 71 2.34 -14.95 22.02
N PRO A 72 1.69 -15.96 21.38
CA PRO A 72 2.01 -16.33 20.01
C PRO A 72 1.62 -15.21 19.03
N THR A 73 2.54 -14.85 18.15
CA THR A 73 2.34 -13.82 17.14
C THR A 73 2.58 -14.36 15.72
N VAL A 74 2.23 -13.57 14.69
CA VAL A 74 2.57 -13.89 13.30
C VAL A 74 4.09 -14.01 13.12
N THR A 75 4.89 -13.14 13.76
CA THR A 75 6.36 -13.22 13.72
C THR A 75 6.86 -14.54 14.33
N ASP A 76 6.27 -14.99 15.44
CA ASP A 76 6.61 -16.29 16.03
C ASP A 76 6.28 -17.45 15.08
N ALA A 77 5.16 -17.36 14.36
CA ALA A 77 4.80 -18.38 13.37
C ALA A 77 5.83 -18.46 12.23
N HIS A 78 6.31 -17.32 11.73
CA HIS A 78 7.40 -17.29 10.75
C HIS A 78 8.71 -17.88 11.32
N ALA A 79 9.02 -17.61 12.60
CA ALA A 79 10.21 -18.16 13.26
C ALA A 79 10.14 -19.70 13.40
N VAL A 80 8.97 -20.25 13.78
CA VAL A 80 8.74 -21.70 13.87
C VAL A 80 8.90 -22.39 12.51
N LEU A 81 8.47 -21.73 11.43
CA LEU A 81 8.59 -22.27 10.07
C LEU A 81 9.96 -22.06 9.42
N GLY A 82 10.94 -21.53 10.17
CA GLY A 82 12.31 -21.36 9.70
C GLY A 82 12.49 -20.21 8.68
N HIS A 83 11.51 -19.31 8.54
CA HIS A 83 11.62 -18.21 7.58
C HIS A 83 12.71 -17.18 7.94
N PHE A 84 13.27 -17.28 9.14
CA PHE A 84 14.39 -16.47 9.62
C PHE A 84 15.68 -17.30 9.78
N GLU A 85 15.71 -18.55 9.31
CA GLU A 85 16.87 -19.43 9.46
C GLU A 85 18.08 -18.83 8.73
N GLY A 86 19.14 -18.54 9.50
CA GLY A 86 20.33 -17.83 9.00
C GLY A 86 20.31 -16.30 9.24
N ALA A 87 19.17 -15.71 9.69
CA ALA A 87 19.15 -14.37 10.26
C ALA A 87 19.14 -14.49 11.79
N GLU A 88 20.31 -14.62 12.39
CA GLU A 88 20.41 -14.70 13.86
C GLU A 88 20.00 -13.40 14.54
N THR A 89 20.09 -12.29 13.82
CA THR A 89 19.72 -10.95 14.29
C THR A 89 18.94 -10.18 13.24
N LEU A 90 17.79 -9.59 13.61
CA LEU A 90 17.07 -8.62 12.77
C LEU A 90 17.65 -7.21 12.89
N SER A 91 18.30 -6.93 14.01
CA SER A 91 19.04 -5.70 14.32
C SER A 91 20.06 -6.01 15.39
N ASP A 92 20.96 -5.08 15.68
CA ASP A 92 22.04 -5.26 16.70
C ASP A 92 21.49 -5.65 18.09
N ASP A 93 20.23 -5.33 18.38
CA ASP A 93 19.60 -5.56 19.69
C ASP A 93 18.58 -6.73 19.73
N ILE A 94 18.25 -7.36 18.58
CA ILE A 94 17.22 -8.39 18.51
C ILE A 94 17.79 -9.70 18.03
N GLN A 95 17.97 -10.63 18.97
CA GLN A 95 18.32 -12.03 18.68
C GLN A 95 17.03 -12.84 18.54
N LEU A 96 16.92 -13.58 17.44
CA LEU A 96 15.76 -14.43 17.17
C LEU A 96 15.93 -15.81 17.81
N SER A 97 14.85 -16.32 18.43
CA SER A 97 14.78 -17.67 18.97
C SER A 97 13.56 -18.41 18.48
N SER A 98 13.77 -19.40 17.64
CA SER A 98 12.72 -20.32 17.17
C SER A 98 12.15 -21.15 18.31
N GLU A 99 12.96 -21.48 19.35
CA GLU A 99 12.52 -22.20 20.53
C GLU A 99 11.58 -21.36 21.40
N ALA A 100 11.83 -20.04 21.51
CA ALA A 100 10.93 -19.13 22.23
C ALA A 100 9.59 -19.00 21.49
N ALA A 101 9.63 -18.90 20.17
CA ALA A 101 8.45 -18.92 19.32
C ALA A 101 7.64 -20.22 19.46
N ALA A 102 8.34 -21.36 19.40
CA ALA A 102 7.70 -22.67 19.56
C ALA A 102 6.99 -22.79 20.91
N ARG A 103 7.64 -22.37 22.02
CA ARG A 103 7.01 -22.37 23.36
C ARG A 103 5.77 -21.47 23.41
N ALA A 104 5.72 -20.37 22.67
CA ALA A 104 4.56 -19.48 22.64
C ALA A 104 3.40 -20.08 21.84
N ILE A 105 3.67 -20.80 20.74
CA ILE A 105 2.64 -21.39 19.88
C ILE A 105 2.16 -22.76 20.41
N GLN A 106 2.99 -23.50 21.12
CA GLN A 106 2.70 -24.86 21.60
C GLN A 106 1.33 -25.00 22.33
N PRO A 107 0.91 -24.08 23.22
CA PRO A 107 -0.41 -24.17 23.85
C PRO A 107 -1.58 -24.09 22.88
N LEU A 108 -1.44 -23.31 21.79
CA LEU A 108 -2.46 -23.26 20.75
C LEU A 108 -2.51 -24.57 19.95
N ALA A 109 -1.35 -25.14 19.62
CA ALA A 109 -1.24 -26.40 18.90
C ALA A 109 -1.91 -27.55 19.69
N GLU A 110 -1.64 -27.63 20.98
CA GLU A 110 -2.25 -28.61 21.87
C GLU A 110 -3.77 -28.45 21.99
N ALA A 111 -4.25 -27.24 22.17
CA ALA A 111 -5.69 -26.93 22.26
C ALA A 111 -6.45 -27.20 20.97
N LEU A 112 -5.80 -27.03 19.82
CA LEU A 112 -6.37 -27.31 18.49
C LEU A 112 -6.19 -28.78 18.08
N GLY A 113 -5.38 -29.56 18.79
CA GLY A 113 -5.02 -30.93 18.41
C GLY A 113 -4.23 -31.01 17.12
N MET A 114 -3.44 -29.98 16.79
CA MET A 114 -2.69 -29.82 15.55
C MET A 114 -1.17 -29.89 15.80
N PRO A 115 -0.36 -30.36 14.84
CA PRO A 115 1.08 -30.22 14.87
C PRO A 115 1.50 -28.72 14.97
N LEU A 116 2.64 -28.48 15.63
CA LEU A 116 3.15 -27.11 15.84
C LEU A 116 3.32 -26.34 14.51
N ASN A 117 3.92 -26.97 13.50
CA ASN A 117 4.15 -26.34 12.20
C ASN A 117 2.83 -26.04 11.45
N ASP A 118 1.84 -26.93 11.56
CA ASP A 118 0.52 -26.71 10.94
C ASP A 118 -0.22 -25.56 11.63
N THR A 119 -0.08 -25.45 12.95
CA THR A 119 -0.63 -24.33 13.73
C THR A 119 0.05 -23.00 13.33
N ALA A 120 1.38 -23.00 13.21
CA ALA A 120 2.14 -21.84 12.76
C ALA A 120 1.74 -21.42 11.34
N LYS A 121 1.60 -22.39 10.43
CA LYS A 121 1.08 -22.13 9.08
C LYS A 121 -0.33 -21.54 9.12
N GLY A 122 -1.23 -22.09 9.91
CA GLY A 122 -2.59 -21.56 10.08
C GLY A 122 -2.62 -20.11 10.57
N ILE A 123 -1.69 -19.72 11.45
CA ILE A 123 -1.56 -18.32 11.90
C ILE A 123 -1.18 -17.40 10.70
N ILE A 124 -0.24 -17.82 9.87
CA ILE A 124 0.19 -17.05 8.70
C ILE A 124 -0.93 -16.99 7.67
N ASP A 125 -1.61 -18.09 7.40
CA ASP A 125 -2.73 -18.17 6.46
C ASP A 125 -3.87 -17.21 6.87
N LEU A 126 -4.19 -17.14 8.17
CA LEU A 126 -5.15 -16.17 8.70
C LEU A 126 -4.68 -14.71 8.54
N ALA A 127 -3.39 -14.44 8.72
CA ALA A 127 -2.83 -13.12 8.50
C ALA A 127 -2.94 -12.72 7.01
N ASN A 128 -2.56 -13.64 6.12
CA ASN A 128 -2.64 -13.46 4.68
C ASN A 128 -4.09 -13.20 4.23
N GLU A 129 -5.06 -14.01 4.71
CA GLU A 129 -6.46 -13.82 4.34
C GLU A 129 -7.01 -12.47 4.80
N LYS A 130 -6.68 -12.02 6.02
CA LYS A 130 -7.07 -10.69 6.49
C LYS A 130 -6.50 -9.57 5.63
N MET A 131 -5.23 -9.66 5.25
CA MET A 131 -4.59 -8.70 4.37
C MET A 131 -5.16 -8.75 2.94
N ALA A 132 -5.37 -9.95 2.39
CA ALA A 132 -6.00 -10.13 1.09
C ALA A 132 -7.42 -9.57 1.05
N GLN A 133 -8.19 -9.75 2.13
CA GLN A 133 -9.53 -9.18 2.24
C GLN A 133 -9.51 -7.64 2.19
N ALA A 134 -8.55 -7.00 2.88
CA ALA A 134 -8.39 -5.56 2.80
C ALA A 134 -8.03 -5.08 1.38
N LEU A 135 -7.16 -5.81 0.69
CA LEU A 135 -6.82 -5.53 -0.71
C LEU A 135 -8.02 -5.71 -1.65
N ARG A 136 -8.87 -6.73 -1.44
CA ARG A 136 -10.12 -6.91 -2.21
C ARG A 136 -11.11 -5.76 -1.98
N VAL A 137 -11.17 -5.20 -0.78
CA VAL A 137 -12.04 -4.05 -0.47
C VAL A 137 -11.65 -2.81 -1.29
N ILE A 138 -10.34 -2.53 -1.42
CA ILE A 138 -9.88 -1.35 -2.16
C ILE A 138 -9.78 -1.58 -3.68
N SER A 139 -9.86 -2.82 -4.16
CA SER A 139 -9.78 -3.18 -5.58
C SER A 139 -11.11 -3.73 -6.11
N ILE A 140 -11.41 -4.99 -5.88
CA ILE A 140 -12.58 -5.69 -6.46
C ILE A 140 -13.89 -5.01 -6.12
N GLN A 141 -14.09 -4.59 -4.86
CA GLN A 141 -15.32 -3.90 -4.45
C GLN A 141 -15.47 -2.51 -5.08
N ARG A 142 -14.38 -1.97 -5.64
CA ARG A 142 -14.38 -0.70 -6.37
C ARG A 142 -14.35 -0.87 -7.88
N GLY A 143 -14.44 -2.11 -8.37
CA GLY A 143 -14.48 -2.42 -9.79
C GLY A 143 -13.12 -2.57 -10.47
N PHE A 144 -12.04 -2.68 -9.70
CA PHE A 144 -10.69 -2.92 -10.24
C PHE A 144 -10.34 -4.40 -10.18
N ASP A 145 -9.75 -4.92 -11.25
CA ASP A 145 -9.17 -6.26 -11.25
C ASP A 145 -7.74 -6.20 -10.67
N PRO A 146 -7.44 -6.85 -9.53
CA PRO A 146 -6.09 -6.87 -8.98
C PRO A 146 -5.04 -7.40 -9.94
N ALA A 147 -5.40 -8.28 -10.88
CA ALA A 147 -4.47 -8.84 -11.86
C ALA A 147 -3.83 -7.79 -12.78
N ASP A 148 -4.48 -6.64 -12.95
CA ASP A 148 -3.98 -5.53 -13.76
C ASP A 148 -2.92 -4.69 -13.01
N PHE A 149 -2.75 -4.92 -11.71
CA PHE A 149 -1.87 -4.14 -10.85
C PHE A 149 -0.59 -4.88 -10.46
N THR A 150 0.39 -4.13 -9.99
CA THR A 150 1.60 -4.67 -9.36
C THR A 150 1.49 -4.47 -7.84
N LEU A 151 1.63 -5.57 -7.08
CA LEU A 151 1.62 -5.49 -5.62
C LEU A 151 2.92 -4.86 -5.12
N THR A 152 2.84 -3.65 -4.57
CA THR A 152 3.99 -3.00 -3.95
C THR A 152 3.97 -3.22 -2.44
N CYS A 153 5.07 -3.74 -1.91
CA CYS A 153 5.21 -4.03 -0.49
C CYS A 153 6.34 -3.22 0.13
N PHE A 154 6.07 -2.63 1.30
CA PHE A 154 7.07 -1.92 2.08
C PHE A 154 6.85 -2.15 3.59
N GLY A 155 7.81 -1.68 4.42
CA GLY A 155 7.88 -2.01 5.83
C GLY A 155 8.75 -3.24 6.12
N GLY A 156 8.95 -3.57 7.39
CA GLY A 156 9.91 -4.62 7.81
C GLY A 156 9.45 -6.04 7.52
N ALA A 157 8.17 -6.35 7.71
CA ALA A 157 7.63 -7.73 7.69
C ALA A 157 6.73 -8.05 6.49
N GLY A 158 6.27 -7.03 5.74
CA GLY A 158 5.33 -7.24 4.63
C GLY A 158 5.85 -8.19 3.54
N GLY A 159 7.15 -8.20 3.30
CA GLY A 159 7.79 -9.09 2.34
C GLY A 159 7.65 -10.59 2.65
N LEU A 160 7.36 -10.96 3.90
CA LEU A 160 7.09 -12.35 4.29
C LEU A 160 5.73 -12.87 3.77
N HIS A 161 4.84 -11.97 3.40
CA HIS A 161 3.48 -12.26 2.95
C HIS A 161 3.28 -12.01 1.44
N LEU A 162 4.26 -11.36 0.80
CA LEU A 162 4.12 -10.75 -0.53
C LEU A 162 3.69 -11.73 -1.61
N CYS A 163 4.40 -12.86 -1.76
CA CYS A 163 4.09 -13.87 -2.77
C CYS A 163 2.71 -14.49 -2.56
N SER A 164 2.41 -14.91 -1.32
CA SER A 164 1.11 -15.49 -0.96
C SER A 164 -0.06 -14.51 -1.21
N LEU A 165 0.12 -13.22 -0.89
CA LEU A 165 -0.88 -12.18 -1.14
C LEU A 165 -1.10 -11.97 -2.64
N ALA A 166 -0.02 -11.80 -3.40
CA ALA A 166 -0.10 -11.62 -4.84
C ALA A 166 -0.82 -12.82 -5.50
N GLN A 167 -0.45 -14.04 -5.14
CA GLN A 167 -1.06 -15.26 -5.65
C GLN A 167 -2.56 -15.35 -5.30
N SER A 168 -2.95 -15.02 -4.07
CA SER A 168 -4.36 -15.07 -3.63
C SER A 168 -5.27 -14.06 -4.35
N LEU A 169 -4.67 -13.03 -4.96
CA LEU A 169 -5.34 -11.97 -5.72
C LEU A 169 -5.17 -12.13 -7.24
N GLY A 170 -4.51 -13.20 -7.71
CA GLY A 170 -4.23 -13.40 -9.12
C GLY A 170 -3.19 -12.44 -9.71
N MET A 171 -2.44 -11.74 -8.86
CA MET A 171 -1.40 -10.79 -9.27
C MET A 171 -0.13 -11.55 -9.62
N ARG A 172 0.44 -11.28 -10.78
CA ARG A 172 1.67 -11.95 -11.26
C ARG A 172 2.95 -11.19 -10.92
N ARG A 173 2.85 -9.91 -10.55
CA ARG A 173 3.96 -9.01 -10.36
C ARG A 173 3.91 -8.37 -8.98
N ALA A 174 5.06 -8.34 -8.34
CA ALA A 174 5.23 -7.64 -7.08
C ALA A 174 6.55 -6.87 -7.05
N VAL A 175 6.62 -5.82 -6.23
CA VAL A 175 7.80 -4.97 -6.07
C VAL A 175 8.04 -4.68 -4.60
N VAL A 176 9.28 -4.82 -4.17
CA VAL A 176 9.77 -4.28 -2.90
C VAL A 176 10.68 -3.09 -3.24
N PRO A 177 10.27 -1.86 -2.97
CA PRO A 177 11.07 -0.68 -3.29
C PRO A 177 12.41 -0.68 -2.56
N ALA A 178 13.41 -0.05 -3.15
CA ALA A 178 14.60 0.34 -2.42
C ALA A 178 14.18 1.14 -1.16
N PHE A 179 14.83 0.90 -0.04
CA PHE A 179 14.47 1.50 1.27
C PHE A 179 13.09 1.10 1.79
N ALA A 180 12.55 -0.05 1.41
CA ALA A 180 11.20 -0.50 1.80
C ALA A 180 10.92 -0.36 3.31
N ALA A 181 11.89 -0.68 4.17
CA ALA A 181 11.73 -0.55 5.63
C ALA A 181 11.48 0.89 6.11
N MET A 182 11.98 1.89 5.37
CA MET A 182 11.88 3.32 5.69
C MET A 182 11.00 4.08 4.68
N PHE A 183 10.21 3.36 3.87
CA PHE A 183 9.48 3.94 2.75
C PHE A 183 8.46 5.00 3.19
N SER A 184 7.80 4.79 4.34
CA SER A 184 6.89 5.79 4.93
C SER A 184 7.63 7.07 5.33
N ALA A 185 8.82 6.95 5.91
CA ALA A 185 9.64 8.13 6.26
C ALA A 185 10.12 8.86 4.99
N LEU A 186 10.49 8.11 3.96
CA LEU A 186 10.82 8.67 2.65
C LEU A 186 9.62 9.42 2.06
N GLY A 187 8.42 8.83 2.12
CA GLY A 187 7.18 9.48 1.69
C GLY A 187 6.92 10.79 2.43
N MET A 188 7.14 10.83 3.74
CA MET A 188 7.03 12.07 4.53
C MET A 188 8.04 13.15 4.08
N LEU A 189 9.27 12.76 3.76
CA LEU A 189 10.28 13.69 3.23
C LEU A 189 9.94 14.21 1.82
N MET A 190 9.23 13.39 1.03
CA MET A 190 8.77 13.74 -0.31
C MET A 190 7.46 14.52 -0.32
N ALA A 191 6.69 14.44 0.76
CA ALA A 191 5.41 15.12 0.86
C ALA A 191 5.60 16.63 0.74
N ARG A 192 4.86 17.24 -0.19
CA ARG A 192 4.90 18.68 -0.40
C ARG A 192 3.87 19.34 0.51
N PRO A 193 4.27 20.33 1.32
CA PRO A 193 3.31 21.13 2.04
C PRO A 193 2.33 21.77 1.06
N GLY A 194 1.05 21.66 1.37
CA GLY A 194 0.01 22.19 0.50
C GLY A 194 -1.23 22.55 1.29
N ARG A 195 -2.15 23.20 0.62
CA ARG A 195 -3.46 23.55 1.16
C ARG A 195 -4.53 23.37 0.08
N VAL A 196 -5.70 22.93 0.51
CA VAL A 196 -6.87 22.81 -0.35
C VAL A 196 -7.87 23.89 0.02
N PHE A 197 -8.21 24.72 -0.95
CA PHE A 197 -9.29 25.70 -0.84
C PHE A 197 -10.51 25.14 -1.57
N THR A 198 -11.70 25.38 -1.04
CA THR A 198 -12.93 24.86 -1.64
C THR A 198 -14.00 25.92 -1.71
N ARG A 199 -14.80 25.89 -2.77
CA ARG A 199 -15.97 26.77 -2.95
C ARG A 199 -17.16 25.95 -3.37
N ALA A 200 -18.24 25.98 -2.57
CA ALA A 200 -19.50 25.34 -2.92
C ALA A 200 -20.16 26.10 -4.08
N ILE A 201 -20.66 25.35 -5.04
CA ILE A 201 -21.43 25.84 -6.20
C ILE A 201 -22.86 25.34 -6.11
N ASN A 202 -23.08 24.04 -5.94
CA ASN A 202 -24.38 23.35 -5.79
C ASN A 202 -25.38 23.74 -6.89
N LEU A 203 -24.98 23.69 -8.14
CA LEU A 203 -25.79 24.00 -9.30
C LEU A 203 -25.74 22.89 -10.35
N PRO A 204 -26.89 22.57 -10.99
CA PRO A 204 -26.89 21.76 -12.21
C PRO A 204 -26.04 22.40 -13.30
N PHE A 205 -25.35 21.61 -14.12
CA PHE A 205 -24.50 22.12 -15.19
C PHE A 205 -25.23 23.09 -16.12
N ALA A 206 -26.48 22.79 -16.46
CA ALA A 206 -27.31 23.66 -17.31
C ALA A 206 -27.58 25.05 -16.73
N GLN A 207 -27.40 25.25 -15.43
CA GLN A 207 -27.63 26.54 -14.75
C GLN A 207 -26.33 27.30 -14.46
N ILE A 208 -25.17 26.70 -14.71
CA ILE A 208 -23.88 27.33 -14.47
C ILE A 208 -23.59 28.33 -15.60
N LYS A 209 -23.43 29.61 -15.23
CA LYS A 209 -22.94 30.64 -16.15
C LYS A 209 -21.42 30.68 -16.07
N GLU A 210 -20.75 30.93 -17.20
CA GLU A 210 -19.29 31.10 -17.24
C GLU A 210 -18.79 32.17 -16.26
N THR A 211 -19.54 33.24 -16.08
CA THR A 211 -19.23 34.29 -15.12
C THR A 211 -19.27 33.80 -13.66
N THR A 212 -20.17 32.87 -13.35
CA THR A 212 -20.25 32.28 -12.00
C THR A 212 -19.06 31.41 -11.72
N LEU A 213 -18.67 30.58 -12.69
CA LEU A 213 -17.51 29.70 -12.55
C LEU A 213 -16.21 30.51 -12.49
N SER A 214 -16.04 31.48 -13.39
CA SER A 214 -14.85 32.35 -13.42
C SER A 214 -14.69 33.17 -12.15
N SER A 215 -15.77 33.73 -11.61
CA SER A 215 -15.69 34.48 -10.34
C SER A 215 -15.42 33.57 -9.14
N ALA A 216 -15.94 32.36 -9.11
CA ALA A 216 -15.65 31.40 -8.06
C ALA A 216 -14.18 30.94 -8.10
N ILE A 217 -13.64 30.67 -9.28
CA ILE A 217 -12.21 30.35 -9.47
C ILE A 217 -11.34 31.53 -9.04
N GLN A 218 -11.69 32.75 -9.45
CA GLN A 218 -10.91 33.94 -9.06
C GLN A 218 -10.93 34.16 -7.54
N SER A 219 -12.09 33.97 -6.92
CA SER A 219 -12.20 34.07 -5.45
C SER A 219 -11.34 33.06 -4.72
N LEU A 220 -11.24 31.80 -5.21
CA LEU A 220 -10.33 30.80 -4.66
C LEU A 220 -8.86 31.18 -4.85
N LYS A 221 -8.52 31.76 -6.01
CA LYS A 221 -7.17 32.28 -6.28
C LYS A 221 -6.78 33.38 -5.29
N ASP A 222 -7.66 34.35 -5.11
CA ASP A 222 -7.43 35.49 -4.22
C ASP A 222 -7.27 35.03 -2.76
N GLU A 223 -8.10 34.05 -2.34
CA GLU A 223 -7.99 33.43 -1.04
C GLU A 223 -6.66 32.69 -0.88
N ALA A 224 -6.25 31.89 -1.86
CA ALA A 224 -4.98 31.17 -1.84
C ALA A 224 -3.77 32.11 -1.81
N VAL A 225 -3.81 33.21 -2.55
CA VAL A 225 -2.73 34.22 -2.58
C VAL A 225 -2.67 35.01 -1.26
N SER A 226 -3.81 35.29 -0.63
CA SER A 226 -3.87 36.03 0.63
C SER A 226 -3.39 35.22 1.84
N HIS A 227 -3.25 33.90 1.69
CA HIS A 227 -2.85 33.02 2.79
C HIS A 227 -1.35 33.17 3.07
N ALA A 228 -1.01 33.71 4.25
CA ALA A 228 0.37 34.03 4.64
C ALA A 228 1.33 32.83 4.55
N ASP A 229 0.85 31.63 4.90
CA ASP A 229 1.64 30.40 4.85
C ASP A 229 2.07 29.99 3.45
N LEU A 230 1.40 30.50 2.41
CA LEU A 230 1.67 30.21 1.00
C LEU A 230 2.35 31.37 0.27
N ALA A 231 2.22 32.60 0.79
CA ALA A 231 2.71 33.82 0.13
C ALA A 231 4.24 33.85 -0.01
N ASP A 232 4.96 33.30 0.98
CA ASP A 232 6.43 33.36 1.07
C ASP A 232 7.15 32.12 0.53
N ARG A 233 6.41 31.11 0.00
CA ARG A 233 6.99 29.79 -0.34
C ARG A 233 7.47 29.62 -1.78
N GLY A 234 7.48 30.67 -2.60
CA GLY A 234 7.99 30.61 -3.97
C GLY A 234 7.04 29.97 -4.99
N PRO A 235 7.54 29.34 -6.07
CA PRO A 235 6.69 28.80 -7.12
C PRO A 235 5.85 27.61 -6.59
N ARG A 236 4.57 27.57 -7.00
CA ARG A 236 3.59 26.55 -6.58
C ARG A 236 3.16 25.67 -7.74
N ASN A 237 2.73 24.48 -7.40
CA ASN A 237 1.99 23.61 -8.29
C ASN A 237 0.51 23.76 -7.92
N ASP A 238 -0.26 24.41 -8.76
CA ASP A 238 -1.66 24.68 -8.52
C ASP A 238 -2.50 23.73 -9.39
N GLU A 239 -3.39 22.97 -8.76
CA GLU A 239 -4.32 22.07 -9.42
C GLU A 239 -5.75 22.49 -9.11
N LEU A 240 -6.58 22.57 -10.15
CA LEU A 240 -8.00 22.87 -10.05
C LEU A 240 -8.81 21.58 -10.32
N ALA A 241 -9.72 21.26 -9.41
CA ALA A 241 -10.62 20.13 -9.53
C ALA A 241 -12.07 20.53 -9.25
N ALA A 242 -13.00 19.72 -9.73
CA ALA A 242 -14.43 19.87 -9.54
C ALA A 242 -15.02 18.58 -8.98
N ASP A 243 -15.84 18.69 -7.93
CA ASP A 243 -16.65 17.59 -7.43
C ASP A 243 -18.02 17.63 -8.11
N VAL A 244 -18.32 16.58 -8.86
CA VAL A 244 -19.55 16.45 -9.65
C VAL A 244 -20.31 15.19 -9.25
N ARG A 245 -21.63 15.24 -9.28
CA ARG A 245 -22.52 14.10 -9.07
C ARG A 245 -23.72 14.20 -10.01
N TYR A 246 -24.43 13.12 -10.22
CA TYR A 246 -25.79 13.23 -10.74
C TYR A 246 -26.75 13.73 -9.67
N ALA A 247 -27.78 14.48 -10.08
CA ALA A 247 -28.81 14.96 -9.17
C ALA A 247 -29.41 13.80 -8.35
N GLY A 248 -29.43 13.96 -7.03
CA GLY A 248 -29.94 12.96 -6.09
C GLY A 248 -28.91 11.95 -5.59
N GLN A 249 -27.68 11.91 -6.11
CA GLN A 249 -26.60 11.10 -5.54
C GLN A 249 -26.02 11.74 -4.28
N SER A 250 -25.62 10.91 -3.32
CA SER A 250 -24.92 11.35 -2.09
C SER A 250 -23.42 11.53 -2.29
N THR A 251 -22.83 10.80 -3.22
CA THR A 251 -21.38 10.79 -3.50
C THR A 251 -21.04 11.62 -4.72
N THR A 252 -19.86 12.23 -4.72
CA THR A 252 -19.32 12.99 -5.84
C THR A 252 -18.14 12.25 -6.47
N LEU A 253 -17.89 12.49 -7.75
CA LEU A 253 -16.64 12.16 -8.42
C LEU A 253 -15.85 13.44 -8.66
N GLU A 254 -14.55 13.36 -8.43
CA GLU A 254 -13.63 14.44 -8.74
C GLU A 254 -13.19 14.34 -10.19
N ILE A 255 -13.25 15.46 -10.89
CA ILE A 255 -12.76 15.62 -12.27
C ILE A 255 -11.87 16.86 -12.36
N PRO A 256 -10.97 16.96 -13.34
CA PRO A 256 -10.27 18.21 -13.61
C PRO A 256 -11.24 19.36 -13.89
N LEU A 257 -10.99 20.51 -13.28
CA LEU A 257 -11.77 21.73 -13.56
C LEU A 257 -11.21 22.41 -14.79
N SER A 258 -11.95 22.37 -15.89
CA SER A 258 -11.74 23.19 -17.07
C SER A 258 -12.73 24.33 -17.14
N GLY A 259 -12.51 25.30 -18.01
CA GLY A 259 -13.48 26.37 -18.30
C GLY A 259 -14.64 25.91 -19.19
N ASP A 260 -14.53 24.73 -19.79
CA ASP A 260 -15.52 24.16 -20.71
C ASP A 260 -16.46 23.19 -19.98
N LEU A 261 -17.68 23.62 -19.75
CA LEU A 261 -18.71 22.81 -19.08
C LEU A 261 -19.11 21.55 -19.86
N LEU A 262 -19.02 21.56 -21.18
CA LEU A 262 -19.33 20.39 -22.01
C LEU A 262 -18.24 19.33 -21.87
N GLU A 263 -16.98 19.77 -21.85
CA GLU A 263 -15.84 18.88 -21.61
C GLU A 263 -15.91 18.28 -20.21
N MET A 264 -16.15 19.10 -19.20
CA MET A 264 -16.31 18.65 -17.81
C MET A 264 -17.43 17.62 -17.66
N ARG A 265 -18.57 17.84 -18.31
CA ARG A 265 -19.67 16.87 -18.35
C ARG A 265 -19.23 15.53 -18.95
N ALA A 266 -18.56 15.58 -20.09
CA ALA A 266 -18.07 14.39 -20.77
C ALA A 266 -17.02 13.63 -19.93
N GLN A 267 -16.14 14.34 -19.22
CA GLN A 267 -15.17 13.75 -18.29
C GLN A 267 -15.88 13.08 -17.12
N PHE A 268 -16.85 13.73 -16.50
CA PHE A 268 -17.65 13.16 -15.41
C PHE A 268 -18.41 11.91 -15.86
N GLU A 269 -19.08 11.95 -17.00
CA GLU A 269 -19.85 10.82 -17.52
C GLU A 269 -18.93 9.61 -17.80
N ARG A 270 -17.73 9.83 -18.34
CA ARG A 270 -16.72 8.76 -18.52
C ARG A 270 -16.24 8.20 -17.17
N ALA A 271 -15.90 9.06 -16.23
CA ALA A 271 -15.45 8.65 -14.90
C ALA A 271 -16.54 7.86 -14.16
N HIS A 272 -17.81 8.28 -14.28
CA HIS A 272 -18.94 7.59 -13.68
C HIS A 272 -19.17 6.20 -14.32
N GLU A 273 -19.10 6.13 -15.65
CA GLU A 273 -19.22 4.87 -16.39
C GLU A 273 -18.10 3.88 -16.03
N THR A 274 -16.87 4.37 -15.93
CA THR A 274 -15.72 3.55 -15.50
C THR A 274 -15.92 3.02 -14.09
N ARG A 275 -16.42 3.85 -13.16
CA ARG A 275 -16.55 3.47 -11.75
C ARG A 275 -17.78 2.62 -11.44
N TYR A 276 -18.90 2.87 -12.11
CA TYR A 276 -20.20 2.26 -11.79
C TYR A 276 -20.77 1.42 -12.92
N GLY A 277 -20.10 1.35 -14.08
CA GLY A 277 -20.50 0.54 -15.23
C GLY A 277 -21.64 1.14 -16.07
N HIS A 278 -22.15 2.34 -15.73
CA HIS A 278 -23.27 2.96 -16.44
C HIS A 278 -23.26 4.48 -16.31
N LYS A 279 -24.02 5.14 -17.19
CA LYS A 279 -24.37 6.55 -17.12
C LYS A 279 -25.80 6.70 -16.67
N LEU A 280 -26.12 7.79 -15.99
CA LEU A 280 -27.47 8.13 -15.63
C LEU A 280 -28.06 9.20 -16.57
N VAL A 281 -29.39 9.27 -16.63
CA VAL A 281 -30.11 10.28 -17.45
C VAL A 281 -30.25 11.60 -16.69
N GLN A 282 -30.07 11.59 -15.38
CA GLN A 282 -30.16 12.78 -14.53
C GLN A 282 -29.12 13.83 -14.92
N GLU A 283 -29.47 15.09 -14.72
CA GLU A 283 -28.57 16.20 -14.95
C GLU A 283 -27.42 16.18 -13.93
N PRO A 284 -26.16 16.29 -14.36
CA PRO A 284 -25.05 16.44 -13.45
C PRO A 284 -25.09 17.76 -12.69
N GLU A 285 -24.67 17.75 -11.42
CA GLU A 285 -24.55 18.90 -10.54
C GLU A 285 -23.08 19.12 -10.19
N LEU A 286 -22.59 20.35 -10.38
CA LEU A 286 -21.32 20.80 -9.82
C LEU A 286 -21.54 21.16 -8.36
N VAL A 287 -21.02 20.33 -7.46
CA VAL A 287 -21.20 20.51 -6.02
C VAL A 287 -20.25 21.54 -5.47
N ARG A 288 -18.96 21.43 -5.81
CA ARG A 288 -17.92 22.39 -5.41
C ARG A 288 -16.74 22.35 -6.36
N ILE A 289 -15.96 23.42 -6.31
CA ILE A 289 -14.65 23.49 -6.93
C ILE A 289 -13.57 23.47 -5.85
N ARG A 290 -12.41 22.93 -6.19
CA ARG A 290 -11.24 22.83 -5.33
C ARG A 290 -10.03 23.44 -6.00
N TRP A 291 -9.24 24.10 -5.21
CA TRP A 291 -7.89 24.55 -5.57
C TRP A 291 -6.90 23.89 -4.64
N ARG A 292 -6.05 23.04 -5.16
CA ARG A 292 -4.90 22.49 -4.44
C ARG A 292 -3.68 23.35 -4.76
N ALA A 293 -3.15 24.00 -3.75
CA ALA A 293 -1.93 24.78 -3.84
C ALA A 293 -0.82 24.00 -3.13
N GLU A 294 0.13 23.48 -3.88
CA GLU A 294 1.28 22.74 -3.34
C GLU A 294 2.58 23.52 -3.55
N ASP A 295 3.47 23.41 -2.57
CA ASP A 295 4.80 23.98 -2.63
C ASP A 295 5.65 23.27 -3.72
N ARG A 296 6.36 24.05 -4.52
CA ARG A 296 7.30 23.57 -5.54
C ARG A 296 8.75 23.48 -5.06
N HIS A 297 9.00 23.52 -3.75
CA HIS A 297 10.37 23.39 -3.28
C HIS A 297 11.02 22.11 -3.87
N PRO A 298 12.25 22.22 -4.38
CA PRO A 298 12.94 21.06 -4.90
C PRO A 298 13.11 20.04 -3.76
N LEU A 299 12.86 18.79 -4.07
CA LEU A 299 13.16 17.69 -3.16
C LEU A 299 14.64 17.75 -2.73
N PRO A 300 14.98 17.34 -1.50
CA PRO A 300 16.36 17.20 -1.09
C PRO A 300 17.15 16.44 -2.15
N ARG A 301 18.40 16.85 -2.44
CA ARG A 301 19.22 16.22 -3.51
C ARG A 301 19.32 14.72 -3.34
N SER A 302 19.42 14.24 -2.12
CA SER A 302 19.42 12.80 -1.77
C SER A 302 18.15 12.06 -2.18
N VAL A 303 17.02 12.74 -2.25
CA VAL A 303 15.71 12.18 -2.65
C VAL A 303 15.49 12.39 -4.16
N ALA A 304 15.89 13.55 -4.68
CA ALA A 304 15.77 13.87 -6.10
C ALA A 304 16.63 12.94 -7.00
N SER A 305 17.67 12.33 -6.43
CA SER A 305 18.49 11.32 -7.12
C SER A 305 17.87 9.93 -7.18
N LEU A 306 16.77 9.69 -6.44
CA LEU A 306 16.00 8.45 -6.54
C LEU A 306 15.24 8.50 -7.87
N GLN A 307 15.75 7.77 -8.84
CA GLN A 307 15.07 7.64 -10.13
C GLN A 307 13.75 6.88 -9.94
N GLN A 308 12.70 7.36 -10.57
CA GLN A 308 11.47 6.56 -10.67
C GLN A 308 11.78 5.35 -11.56
N PRO A 309 11.57 4.12 -11.08
CA PRO A 309 11.80 2.95 -11.89
C PRO A 309 10.80 2.92 -13.05
N ASP A 310 11.28 2.65 -14.25
CA ASP A 310 10.42 2.16 -15.32
C ASP A 310 10.11 0.69 -15.02
N LEU A 311 9.04 0.45 -14.27
CA LEU A 311 8.65 -0.88 -13.85
C LEU A 311 8.38 -1.81 -15.04
N ALA A 312 7.83 -1.30 -16.13
CA ALA A 312 7.55 -2.10 -17.33
C ALA A 312 8.86 -2.62 -17.94
N ALA A 313 9.83 -1.75 -18.16
CA ALA A 313 11.14 -2.13 -18.65
C ALA A 313 11.88 -3.04 -17.67
N SER A 314 11.74 -2.81 -16.36
CA SER A 314 12.39 -3.65 -15.35
C SER A 314 11.80 -5.06 -15.31
N PHE A 315 10.48 -5.22 -15.42
CA PHE A 315 9.84 -6.53 -15.52
C PHE A 315 10.17 -7.25 -16.84
N GLN A 316 10.29 -6.53 -17.95
CA GLN A 316 10.77 -7.13 -19.20
C GLN A 316 12.19 -7.68 -19.05
N ARG A 317 13.09 -6.95 -18.41
CA ARG A 317 14.44 -7.42 -18.11
C ARG A 317 14.46 -8.64 -17.18
N LEU A 318 13.52 -8.71 -16.23
CA LEU A 318 13.38 -9.90 -15.37
C LEU A 318 13.05 -11.14 -16.21
N MET A 319 12.14 -11.04 -17.18
CA MET A 319 11.82 -12.16 -18.09
C MET A 319 13.01 -12.59 -18.96
N GLU A 320 13.91 -11.67 -19.29
CA GLU A 320 15.10 -11.90 -20.11
C GLU A 320 16.37 -12.22 -19.28
N SER A 321 16.25 -12.18 -17.94
CA SER A 321 17.39 -12.31 -17.03
C SER A 321 17.90 -13.75 -16.93
N SER A 322 19.17 -13.91 -16.55
CA SER A 322 19.77 -15.20 -16.27
C SER A 322 19.77 -15.50 -14.77
N PRO A 323 19.75 -16.79 -14.37
CA PRO A 323 19.92 -17.16 -12.97
C PRO A 323 21.22 -16.58 -12.38
N ALA A 324 21.19 -16.25 -11.09
CA ALA A 324 22.38 -15.82 -10.38
C ALA A 324 23.37 -16.99 -10.31
N ASP A 325 24.62 -16.71 -10.68
CA ASP A 325 25.71 -17.68 -10.63
C ASP A 325 26.22 -17.80 -9.18
N LEU A 326 25.50 -18.59 -8.38
CA LEU A 326 25.82 -18.87 -7.00
C LEU A 326 26.08 -20.38 -6.87
N GLU A 327 27.32 -20.76 -6.51
CA GLU A 327 27.72 -22.16 -6.33
C GLU A 327 26.79 -22.91 -5.34
N SER A 328 26.27 -22.20 -4.33
CA SER A 328 25.20 -22.67 -3.43
C SER A 328 24.43 -21.47 -2.88
N LEU A 329 23.10 -21.55 -2.84
CA LEU A 329 22.27 -20.51 -2.22
C LEU A 329 22.35 -20.66 -0.70
N PRO A 330 22.73 -19.61 0.05
CA PRO A 330 22.64 -19.62 1.51
C PRO A 330 21.16 -19.65 1.94
N ALA A 331 20.90 -20.06 3.19
CA ALA A 331 19.53 -20.06 3.73
C ALA A 331 18.88 -18.66 3.64
N ILE A 332 19.66 -17.62 3.84
CA ILE A 332 19.27 -16.22 3.58
C ILE A 332 20.27 -15.59 2.63
N LEU A 333 19.75 -14.99 1.56
CA LEU A 333 20.52 -14.27 0.56
C LEU A 333 20.32 -12.76 0.75
N SER A 334 21.42 -12.03 0.92
CA SER A 334 21.36 -10.58 0.93
C SER A 334 21.06 -10.04 -0.47
N VAL A 335 20.07 -9.17 -0.58
CA VAL A 335 19.74 -8.49 -1.85
C VAL A 335 20.92 -7.69 -2.40
N LYS A 336 21.88 -7.29 -1.55
CA LYS A 336 23.11 -6.59 -1.98
C LYS A 336 24.07 -7.50 -2.74
N ASP A 337 24.00 -8.80 -2.50
CA ASP A 337 24.87 -9.79 -3.14
C ASP A 337 24.32 -10.23 -4.51
N LEU A 338 23.08 -9.86 -4.84
CA LEU A 338 22.53 -10.04 -6.18
C LEU A 338 23.08 -8.98 -7.12
N HIS A 339 23.71 -9.43 -8.18
CA HIS A 339 24.07 -8.53 -9.27
C HIS A 339 22.81 -8.01 -9.97
N PRO A 340 22.77 -6.73 -10.39
CA PRO A 340 21.65 -6.20 -11.16
C PRO A 340 21.34 -7.09 -12.38
N TYR A 341 20.05 -7.33 -12.61
CA TYR A 341 19.54 -8.12 -13.75
C TYR A 341 19.86 -9.61 -13.74
N GLN A 342 20.31 -10.17 -12.61
CA GLN A 342 20.29 -11.60 -12.35
C GLN A 342 19.11 -11.93 -11.44
N HIS A 343 18.46 -13.07 -11.67
CA HIS A 343 17.35 -13.51 -10.84
C HIS A 343 17.74 -14.67 -9.94
N VAL A 344 16.98 -14.82 -8.89
CA VAL A 344 16.99 -15.96 -7.97
C VAL A 344 15.62 -16.57 -7.93
N GLU A 345 15.56 -17.91 -7.93
CA GLU A 345 14.32 -18.68 -7.86
C GLU A 345 13.94 -19.03 -6.42
N GLY A 346 12.64 -19.10 -6.13
CA GLY A 346 12.14 -19.60 -4.86
C GLY A 346 12.12 -21.14 -4.78
N PRO A 347 12.04 -21.73 -3.58
CA PRO A 347 11.86 -21.04 -2.28
C PRO A 347 13.16 -20.46 -1.72
N GLN A 348 13.17 -19.17 -1.40
CA GLN A 348 14.34 -18.48 -0.87
C GLN A 348 13.93 -17.36 0.11
N THR A 349 14.73 -17.12 1.14
CA THR A 349 14.60 -15.92 1.96
C THR A 349 15.61 -14.86 1.51
N LEU A 350 15.13 -13.65 1.25
CA LEU A 350 15.91 -12.51 0.80
C LEU A 350 15.96 -11.46 1.91
N LEU A 351 17.13 -10.92 2.19
CA LEU A 351 17.33 -9.87 3.19
C LEU A 351 17.70 -8.57 2.49
N ALA A 352 16.80 -7.59 2.53
CA ALA A 352 17.08 -6.20 2.20
C ALA A 352 17.30 -5.39 3.49
N PRO A 353 17.90 -4.18 3.43
CA PRO A 353 18.11 -3.36 4.62
C PRO A 353 16.81 -3.10 5.40
N GLY A 354 16.65 -3.72 6.57
CA GLY A 354 15.50 -3.60 7.44
C GLY A 354 14.21 -4.28 6.93
N THR A 355 14.29 -5.09 5.88
CA THR A 355 13.14 -5.79 5.31
C THR A 355 13.53 -7.23 5.00
N ILE A 356 12.67 -8.17 5.36
CA ILE A 356 12.84 -9.57 5.02
C ILE A 356 11.74 -10.00 4.06
N ILE A 357 12.11 -10.74 3.01
CA ILE A 357 11.22 -11.16 1.94
C ILE A 357 11.27 -12.68 1.83
N ARG A 358 10.11 -13.33 1.83
CA ARG A 358 10.00 -14.74 1.49
C ARG A 358 9.61 -14.87 0.04
N LEU A 359 10.51 -15.43 -0.75
CA LEU A 359 10.25 -15.85 -2.12
C LEU A 359 9.70 -17.27 -2.08
N ASP A 360 8.45 -17.44 -2.45
CA ASP A 360 7.79 -18.75 -2.47
C ASP A 360 8.21 -19.54 -3.71
N LYS A 361 7.90 -20.85 -3.72
CA LYS A 361 8.10 -21.70 -4.91
C LYS A 361 7.36 -21.10 -6.10
N ASP A 362 7.91 -21.27 -7.29
CA ASP A 362 7.37 -20.75 -8.55
C ASP A 362 7.37 -19.19 -8.66
N TRP A 363 8.15 -18.55 -7.79
CA TRP A 363 8.44 -17.11 -7.87
C TRP A 363 9.91 -16.88 -8.17
N VAL A 364 10.17 -15.89 -9.01
CA VAL A 364 11.53 -15.38 -9.29
C VAL A 364 11.67 -13.95 -8.80
N ALA A 365 12.85 -13.60 -8.34
CA ALA A 365 13.17 -12.25 -7.89
C ALA A 365 14.44 -11.73 -8.53
N MET A 366 14.45 -10.47 -8.94
CA MET A 366 15.59 -9.78 -9.53
C MET A 366 15.76 -8.40 -8.90
N ARG A 367 17.01 -8.02 -8.64
CA ARG A 367 17.35 -6.66 -8.24
C ARG A 367 17.62 -5.79 -9.48
N ASP A 368 17.04 -4.59 -9.53
CA ASP A 368 17.39 -3.58 -10.53
C ASP A 368 18.57 -2.68 -10.07
N GLU A 369 19.10 -1.81 -10.96
CA GLU A 369 20.19 -0.89 -10.62
C GLU A 369 19.85 0.07 -9.47
N PRO A 370 18.64 0.67 -9.40
CA PRO A 370 18.26 1.52 -8.28
C PRO A 370 18.14 0.78 -6.95
N GLY A 371 18.06 -0.56 -6.97
CA GLY A 371 17.98 -1.41 -5.79
C GLY A 371 16.54 -1.84 -5.41
N HIS A 372 15.59 -1.69 -6.31
CA HIS A 372 14.27 -2.29 -6.16
C HIS A 372 14.37 -3.80 -6.39
N LEU A 373 13.60 -4.57 -5.65
CA LEU A 373 13.44 -6.00 -5.89
C LEU A 373 12.12 -6.23 -6.62
N LEU A 374 12.21 -6.74 -7.83
CA LEU A 374 11.07 -7.14 -8.65
C LEU A 374 10.84 -8.62 -8.48
N LEU A 375 9.59 -9.02 -8.26
CA LEU A 375 9.19 -10.40 -8.12
C LEU A 375 8.15 -10.73 -9.18
N MET A 376 8.24 -11.92 -9.75
CA MET A 376 7.30 -12.39 -10.75
C MET A 376 6.98 -13.87 -10.51
N HIS A 377 5.71 -14.22 -10.66
CA HIS A 377 5.26 -15.62 -10.61
C HIS A 377 5.55 -16.27 -11.96
N ASP A 378 6.35 -17.33 -11.94
CA ASP A 378 6.67 -18.13 -13.13
C ASP A 378 5.50 -19.08 -13.40
N HIS A 379 4.75 -18.83 -14.47
CA HIS A 379 3.60 -19.63 -14.86
C HIS A 379 3.79 -20.34 -16.20
N ASP A 380 4.96 -20.25 -16.82
CA ASP A 380 5.26 -20.87 -18.10
C ASP A 380 6.42 -21.88 -17.99
N ASN A 381 6.15 -23.02 -17.36
CA ASN A 381 6.82 -24.29 -17.66
C ASN A 381 5.85 -25.47 -17.51
#